data_baa89ec810f80c2e20f1b1a35650a005
#
_entry.id   baa89ec810f80c2e20f1b1a35650a005
#
_cell.length_a   1.000
_cell.length_b   1.000
_cell.length_c   1.000
_cell.angle_alpha   90.00
_cell.angle_beta   90.00
_cell.angle_gamma   90.00
#
_symmetry.space_group_name_H-M   'P 1'
#
loop_
_entity.id
_entity.type
_entity.pdbx_description
1 polymer ?
#
loop_
_entity_poly.entity_id
_entity_poly.type
_entity_poly.pdbx_seq_one_letter_code
_entity_poly.pdbx_strand_id
1 'polypeptide(L)'
;MLVRLMEGLGGAGVNTVISMSDAGGIAAGLAGLSTRKSASNWPVLHFVDQEITHTPTDTVTAVEHMAERGVDAIVVLGGDGTNRLLIGKSGDIPVASISSGTNNAFPSRHEPTVVGLAVGFLATGRVDRQRCSYRAKTLQVSDGSTSTKALVDMAILDGDRIATGAIWDVTSLREVFLCFAEPHAIGLSSLGGRLRPVCRRDPHGLRITVDERSNHRVLAPIAPGLVRDIGVAHVDVMSAGNAVEVDVSSGVIALDGERAHRFPERRSVTVSLDLDGPIVLDVQRAMQLAAEGQQVEEHNARPHTTDPSQTHPTNHEGESND
;
A
#
# COMPACT_ATOMS: atom_id res chain seq x y z
N MET A 1 9.63 12.94 8.58
CA MET A 1 8.69 12.31 7.63
C MET A 1 7.66 13.31 7.16
N LEU A 2 6.77 13.85 8.00
CA LEU A 2 5.69 14.78 7.61
C LEU A 2 6.17 16.06 6.92
N VAL A 3 7.23 16.71 7.40
CA VAL A 3 7.81 17.90 6.73
C VAL A 3 8.13 17.60 5.27
N ARG A 4 8.79 16.48 5.00
CA ARG A 4 9.16 16.05 3.64
C ARG A 4 7.92 15.73 2.78
N LEU A 5 6.88 15.16 3.38
CA LEU A 5 5.60 14.93 2.70
C LEU A 5 4.95 16.26 2.30
N MET A 6 4.88 17.23 3.23
CA MET A 6 4.30 18.56 2.97
C MET A 6 5.05 19.32 1.89
N GLU A 7 6.40 19.26 1.87
CA GLU A 7 7.22 19.83 0.79
C GLU A 7 6.87 19.22 -0.56
N GLY A 8 6.70 17.90 -0.63
CA GLY A 8 6.31 17.22 -1.87
C GLY A 8 4.90 17.62 -2.34
N LEU A 9 3.92 17.67 -1.43
CA LEU A 9 2.55 18.09 -1.73
C LEU A 9 2.50 19.54 -2.24
N GLY A 10 3.18 20.47 -1.54
CA GLY A 10 3.25 21.87 -1.95
C GLY A 10 3.97 22.05 -3.28
N GLY A 11 5.09 21.34 -3.50
CA GLY A 11 5.81 21.34 -4.78
C GLY A 11 4.99 20.83 -5.97
N ALA A 12 4.01 19.95 -5.72
CA ALA A 12 3.08 19.47 -6.73
C ALA A 12 1.84 20.38 -6.93
N GLY A 13 1.71 21.45 -6.13
CA GLY A 13 0.61 22.42 -6.24
C GLY A 13 -0.65 22.10 -5.43
N VAL A 14 -0.55 21.23 -4.43
CA VAL A 14 -1.66 20.97 -3.50
C VAL A 14 -1.89 22.21 -2.64
N ASN A 15 -3.15 22.66 -2.54
CA ASN A 15 -3.50 23.87 -1.80
C ASN A 15 -3.92 23.58 -0.37
N THR A 16 -4.49 22.41 -0.09
CA THR A 16 -5.11 22.08 1.21
C THR A 16 -4.78 20.67 1.63
N VAL A 17 -4.45 20.50 2.91
CA VAL A 17 -4.30 19.19 3.57
C VAL A 17 -5.19 19.14 4.79
N ILE A 18 -5.94 18.05 4.92
CA ILE A 18 -6.72 17.75 6.13
C ILE A 18 -5.98 16.66 6.90
N SER A 19 -5.64 16.92 8.14
CA SER A 19 -4.96 15.98 9.03
C SER A 19 -5.87 15.54 10.16
N MET A 20 -5.77 14.29 10.59
CA MET A 20 -6.35 13.88 11.86
C MET A 20 -5.61 14.57 13.02
N SER A 21 -6.31 14.84 14.09
CA SER A 21 -5.70 15.15 15.38
C SER A 21 -5.18 13.85 16.01
N ASP A 22 -4.06 13.91 16.71
CA ASP A 22 -3.44 12.76 17.35
C ASP A 22 -3.00 13.05 18.78
N ALA A 23 -2.99 12.01 19.59
CA ALA A 23 -2.55 12.09 20.99
C ALA A 23 -1.01 12.19 21.13
N GLY A 24 -0.27 11.81 20.11
CA GLY A 24 1.20 11.84 20.09
C GLY A 24 1.80 13.22 19.87
N GLY A 25 0.97 14.24 19.60
CA GLY A 25 1.41 15.61 19.33
C GLY A 25 2.05 15.82 17.96
N ILE A 26 1.94 14.85 17.06
CA ILE A 26 2.47 14.92 15.70
C ILE A 26 1.74 16.03 14.92
N ALA A 27 0.40 16.05 15.02
CA ALA A 27 -0.44 17.06 14.39
C ALA A 27 -0.15 18.47 14.90
N ALA A 28 -0.03 18.63 16.23
CA ALA A 28 0.33 19.90 16.86
C ALA A 28 1.74 20.35 16.43
N GLY A 29 2.70 19.43 16.36
CA GLY A 29 4.04 19.71 15.86
C GLY A 29 4.04 20.18 14.39
N LEU A 30 3.23 19.56 13.54
CA LEU A 30 3.06 19.96 12.14
C LEU A 30 2.45 21.36 12.02
N ALA A 31 1.41 21.65 12.82
CA ALA A 31 0.80 22.98 12.90
C ALA A 31 1.80 24.07 13.30
N GLY A 32 2.65 23.81 14.30
CA GLY A 32 3.70 24.74 14.72
C GLY A 32 4.77 24.96 13.65
N LEU A 33 5.02 23.98 12.80
CA LEU A 33 5.98 24.13 11.69
C LEU A 33 5.37 24.88 10.50
N SER A 34 4.09 24.72 10.23
CA SER A 34 3.40 25.36 9.09
C SER A 34 3.38 26.90 9.19
N THR A 35 3.56 27.45 10.38
CA THR A 35 3.64 28.91 10.60
C THR A 35 5.02 29.52 10.29
N ARG A 36 6.03 28.71 10.00
CA ARG A 36 7.40 29.18 9.73
C ARG A 36 7.56 29.65 8.29
N LYS A 37 8.46 30.62 8.07
CA LYS A 37 8.81 31.10 6.71
C LYS A 37 9.31 30.00 5.77
N SER A 38 9.93 28.95 6.32
CA SER A 38 10.37 27.78 5.54
C SER A 38 9.23 26.93 4.99
N ALA A 39 8.01 27.11 5.48
CA ALA A 39 6.80 26.42 5.02
C ALA A 39 5.98 27.24 4.02
N SER A 40 6.58 28.24 3.36
CA SER A 40 5.87 29.18 2.46
C SER A 40 5.14 28.49 1.28
N ASN A 41 5.61 27.30 0.86
CA ASN A 41 5.04 26.53 -0.22
C ASN A 41 4.18 25.36 0.26
N TRP A 42 3.95 25.23 1.57
CA TRP A 42 3.14 24.17 2.10
C TRP A 42 1.65 24.42 1.86
N PRO A 43 0.86 23.36 1.64
CA PRO A 43 -0.59 23.46 1.65
C PRO A 43 -1.12 24.02 2.98
N VAL A 44 -2.26 24.68 2.93
CA VAL A 44 -2.97 25.10 4.15
C VAL A 44 -3.40 23.86 4.91
N LEU A 45 -3.05 23.79 6.20
CA LEU A 45 -3.32 22.65 7.06
C LEU A 45 -4.61 22.88 7.84
N HIS A 46 -5.53 21.95 7.69
CA HIS A 46 -6.75 21.84 8.49
C HIS A 46 -6.73 20.57 9.32
N PHE A 47 -7.49 20.55 10.42
CA PHE A 47 -7.63 19.36 11.25
C PHE A 47 -9.06 18.85 11.22
N VAL A 48 -9.20 17.53 11.32
CA VAL A 48 -10.50 16.90 11.56
C VAL A 48 -10.95 17.25 12.97
N ASP A 49 -12.18 17.74 13.09
CA ASP A 49 -12.82 17.99 14.39
C ASP A 49 -13.40 16.66 14.89
N GLN A 50 -12.68 16.01 15.78
CA GLN A 50 -13.06 14.73 16.39
C GLN A 50 -12.58 14.63 17.83
N GLU A 51 -13.32 13.89 18.65
CA GLU A 51 -12.87 13.46 19.96
C GLU A 51 -11.74 12.44 19.83
N ILE A 52 -10.68 12.60 20.62
CA ILE A 52 -9.55 11.67 20.63
C ILE A 52 -9.79 10.63 21.71
N THR A 53 -9.99 9.37 21.26
CA THR A 53 -10.30 8.24 22.14
C THR A 53 -9.05 7.42 22.51
N HIS A 54 -7.91 7.66 21.88
CA HIS A 54 -6.67 6.88 21.98
C HIS A 54 -6.85 5.42 21.50
N THR A 55 -7.78 5.18 20.59
CA THR A 55 -8.08 3.87 20.03
C THR A 55 -7.99 3.90 18.50
N PRO A 56 -7.98 2.73 17.83
CA PRO A 56 -8.07 2.65 16.37
C PRO A 56 -9.27 3.38 15.76
N THR A 57 -10.32 3.63 16.54
CA THR A 57 -11.51 4.40 16.14
C THR A 57 -11.14 5.80 15.67
N ASP A 58 -10.14 6.45 16.26
CA ASP A 58 -9.70 7.79 15.86
C ASP A 58 -9.28 7.82 14.38
N THR A 59 -8.57 6.79 13.92
CA THR A 59 -8.18 6.66 12.50
C THR A 59 -9.39 6.43 11.60
N VAL A 60 -10.33 5.57 12.03
CA VAL A 60 -11.55 5.28 11.27
C VAL A 60 -12.38 6.55 11.11
N THR A 61 -12.64 7.27 12.19
CA THR A 61 -13.41 8.53 12.20
C THR A 61 -12.73 9.57 11.29
N ALA A 62 -11.41 9.73 11.39
CA ALA A 62 -10.69 10.67 10.55
C ALA A 62 -10.83 10.34 9.05
N VAL A 63 -10.72 9.06 8.68
CA VAL A 63 -10.88 8.62 7.28
C VAL A 63 -12.30 8.85 6.77
N GLU A 64 -13.33 8.57 7.59
CA GLU A 64 -14.72 8.82 7.23
C GLU A 64 -14.97 10.33 7.03
N HIS A 65 -14.49 11.19 7.91
CA HIS A 65 -14.56 12.64 7.73
C HIS A 65 -13.85 13.16 6.48
N MET A 66 -12.68 12.60 6.16
CA MET A 66 -11.95 12.94 4.93
C MET A 66 -12.75 12.50 3.68
N ALA A 67 -13.35 11.31 3.72
CA ALA A 67 -14.18 10.79 2.66
C ALA A 67 -15.45 11.65 2.43
N GLU A 68 -16.14 12.05 3.49
CA GLU A 68 -17.30 12.95 3.43
C GLU A 68 -16.96 14.32 2.84
N ARG A 69 -15.73 14.81 3.06
CA ARG A 69 -15.24 16.08 2.49
C ARG A 69 -14.73 15.95 1.06
N GLY A 70 -14.73 14.75 0.49
CA GLY A 70 -14.36 14.51 -0.89
C GLY A 70 -12.90 14.81 -1.19
N VAL A 71 -11.96 14.39 -0.32
CA VAL A 71 -10.53 14.55 -0.58
C VAL A 71 -10.10 13.72 -1.78
N ASP A 72 -9.12 14.23 -2.54
CA ASP A 72 -8.63 13.57 -3.75
C ASP A 72 -7.79 12.32 -3.47
N ALA A 73 -7.11 12.28 -2.32
CA ALA A 73 -6.30 11.15 -1.87
C ALA A 73 -6.14 11.17 -0.34
N ILE A 74 -5.85 10.00 0.24
CA ILE A 74 -5.53 9.84 1.67
C ILE A 74 -4.10 9.34 1.80
N VAL A 75 -3.30 9.97 2.67
CA VAL A 75 -1.96 9.48 3.04
C VAL A 75 -2.01 8.87 4.42
N VAL A 76 -1.59 7.62 4.55
CA VAL A 76 -1.53 6.89 5.81
C VAL A 76 -0.07 6.74 6.25
N LEU A 77 0.22 7.21 7.45
CA LEU A 77 1.51 7.02 8.12
C LEU A 77 1.33 5.92 9.17
N GLY A 78 1.65 4.69 8.82
CA GLY A 78 1.37 3.58 9.74
C GLY A 78 1.91 2.24 9.26
N GLY A 79 1.55 1.19 9.99
CA GLY A 79 1.83 -0.20 9.64
C GLY A 79 0.64 -0.88 8.96
N ASP A 80 0.75 -2.21 8.82
CA ASP A 80 -0.28 -3.04 8.20
C ASP A 80 -1.61 -2.93 8.96
N GLY A 81 -1.58 -2.96 10.30
CA GLY A 81 -2.76 -2.80 11.14
C GLY A 81 -3.49 -1.46 10.94
N THR A 82 -2.75 -0.34 10.80
CA THR A 82 -3.36 0.97 10.52
C THR A 82 -4.02 0.99 9.15
N ASN A 83 -3.38 0.42 8.14
CA ASN A 83 -3.92 0.35 6.78
C ASN A 83 -5.16 -0.54 6.69
N ARG A 84 -5.23 -1.60 7.50
CA ARG A 84 -6.42 -2.48 7.59
C ARG A 84 -7.67 -1.71 8.02
N LEU A 85 -7.55 -0.68 8.84
CA LEU A 85 -8.69 0.14 9.30
C LEU A 85 -9.38 0.89 8.15
N LEU A 86 -8.70 1.08 7.00
CA LEU A 86 -9.25 1.78 5.86
C LEU A 86 -10.14 0.90 4.98
N ILE A 87 -10.17 -0.43 5.21
CA ILE A 87 -11.02 -1.35 4.43
C ILE A 87 -12.49 -0.95 4.59
N GLY A 88 -13.14 -0.63 3.47
CA GLY A 88 -14.54 -0.20 3.44
C GLY A 88 -14.79 1.22 3.97
N LYS A 89 -13.75 1.96 4.40
CA LYS A 89 -13.86 3.32 4.95
C LYS A 89 -13.38 4.41 3.99
N SER A 90 -12.31 4.13 3.25
CA SER A 90 -11.78 5.07 2.24
C SER A 90 -12.63 5.14 0.96
N GLY A 91 -13.61 4.27 0.80
CA GLY A 91 -14.41 4.20 -0.41
C GLY A 91 -13.55 4.04 -1.66
N ASP A 92 -13.79 4.91 -2.63
CA ASP A 92 -13.00 4.96 -3.87
C ASP A 92 -11.81 5.92 -3.81
N ILE A 93 -11.53 6.56 -2.69
CA ILE A 93 -10.40 7.50 -2.56
C ILE A 93 -9.08 6.74 -2.59
N PRO A 94 -8.12 7.10 -3.45
CA PRO A 94 -6.80 6.48 -3.48
C PRO A 94 -6.02 6.71 -2.19
N VAL A 95 -5.40 5.64 -1.70
CA VAL A 95 -4.62 5.64 -0.47
C VAL A 95 -3.14 5.48 -0.81
N ALA A 96 -2.30 6.39 -0.32
CA ALA A 96 -0.85 6.25 -0.32
C ALA A 96 -0.38 5.92 1.10
N SER A 97 0.25 4.76 1.28
CA SER A 97 0.68 4.29 2.59
C SER A 97 2.19 4.42 2.75
N ILE A 98 2.64 5.08 3.81
CA ILE A 98 4.05 5.22 4.16
C ILE A 98 4.32 4.43 5.45
N SER A 99 5.28 3.51 5.39
CA SER A 99 5.67 2.71 6.55
C SER A 99 6.30 3.59 7.63
N SER A 100 5.71 3.56 8.83
CA SER A 100 6.28 4.19 10.03
C SER A 100 7.12 3.20 10.88
N GLY A 101 7.13 1.92 10.51
CA GLY A 101 7.83 0.85 11.22
C GLY A 101 8.73 0.03 10.31
N THR A 102 9.35 -1.00 10.88
CA THR A 102 10.33 -1.85 10.18
C THR A 102 9.78 -3.19 9.74
N ASN A 103 8.62 -3.62 10.27
CA ASN A 103 8.02 -4.93 10.04
C ASN A 103 6.64 -4.80 9.38
N ASN A 104 6.57 -4.07 8.27
CA ASN A 104 5.34 -3.85 7.52
C ASN A 104 5.52 -4.33 6.08
N ALA A 105 4.50 -5.02 5.55
CA ALA A 105 4.50 -5.53 4.19
C ALA A 105 3.59 -4.71 3.26
N PHE A 106 2.49 -4.16 3.75
CA PHE A 106 1.54 -3.39 2.93
C PHE A 106 2.04 -1.98 2.57
N PRO A 107 2.46 -1.11 3.54
CA PRO A 107 2.88 0.24 3.23
C PRO A 107 4.14 0.28 2.37
N SER A 108 4.24 1.29 1.52
CA SER A 108 5.44 1.51 0.72
C SER A 108 6.61 2.04 1.58
N ARG A 109 7.82 1.78 1.12
CA ARG A 109 9.07 2.32 1.71
C ARG A 109 9.64 3.49 0.90
N HIS A 110 8.81 4.14 0.10
CA HIS A 110 9.23 5.32 -0.63
C HIS A 110 9.56 6.49 0.30
N GLU A 111 10.46 7.33 -0.16
CA GLU A 111 10.82 8.57 0.53
C GLU A 111 9.59 9.51 0.57
N PRO A 112 9.26 10.11 1.75
CA PRO A 112 8.03 10.90 1.91
C PRO A 112 7.87 12.08 0.96
N THR A 113 8.94 12.75 0.52
CA THR A 113 8.85 13.83 -0.48
C THR A 113 8.34 13.29 -1.81
N VAL A 114 8.84 12.12 -2.23
CA VAL A 114 8.40 11.45 -3.47
C VAL A 114 6.94 11.02 -3.37
N VAL A 115 6.52 10.51 -2.22
CA VAL A 115 5.10 10.19 -1.98
C VAL A 115 4.25 11.45 -2.06
N GLY A 116 4.71 12.57 -1.44
CA GLY A 116 4.02 13.86 -1.51
C GLY A 116 3.85 14.37 -2.94
N LEU A 117 4.90 14.26 -3.77
CA LEU A 117 4.81 14.61 -5.19
C LEU A 117 3.83 13.72 -5.94
N ALA A 118 3.88 12.40 -5.76
CA ALA A 118 3.00 11.46 -6.44
C ALA A 118 1.52 11.68 -6.07
N VAL A 119 1.23 11.87 -4.78
CA VAL A 119 -0.11 12.20 -4.26
C VAL A 119 -0.56 13.55 -4.80
N GLY A 120 0.32 14.55 -4.79
CA GLY A 120 0.01 15.88 -5.31
C GLY A 120 -0.27 15.89 -6.82
N PHE A 121 0.49 15.14 -7.61
CA PHE A 121 0.22 15.00 -9.05
C PHE A 121 -1.13 14.33 -9.33
N LEU A 122 -1.52 13.35 -8.50
CA LEU A 122 -2.85 12.78 -8.57
C LEU A 122 -3.92 13.82 -8.22
N ALA A 123 -3.79 14.50 -7.07
CA ALA A 123 -4.76 15.45 -6.55
C ALA A 123 -4.94 16.69 -7.46
N THR A 124 -3.87 17.10 -8.15
CA THR A 124 -3.91 18.22 -9.10
C THR A 124 -4.27 17.80 -10.54
N GLY A 125 -4.60 16.53 -10.76
CA GLY A 125 -4.99 16.02 -12.09
C GLY A 125 -3.86 15.90 -13.10
N ARG A 126 -2.58 16.02 -12.68
CA ARG A 126 -1.41 15.86 -13.58
C ARG A 126 -1.21 14.41 -14.02
N VAL A 127 -1.68 13.46 -13.24
CA VAL A 127 -1.65 12.02 -13.58
C VAL A 127 -3.05 11.44 -13.48
N ASP A 128 -3.37 10.56 -14.42
CA ASP A 128 -4.64 9.87 -14.44
C ASP A 128 -4.72 8.83 -13.32
N ARG A 129 -5.78 8.91 -12.50
CA ARG A 129 -6.01 8.05 -11.35
C ARG A 129 -6.10 6.56 -11.72
N GLN A 130 -6.77 6.21 -12.81
CA GLN A 130 -6.96 4.82 -13.21
C GLN A 130 -5.63 4.19 -13.65
N ARG A 131 -4.72 5.01 -14.19
CA ARG A 131 -3.42 4.57 -14.68
C ARG A 131 -2.38 4.40 -13.58
N CYS A 132 -2.53 5.11 -12.44
CA CYS A 132 -1.57 5.10 -11.34
C CYS A 132 -2.11 4.49 -10.04
N SER A 133 -3.27 3.84 -10.06
CA SER A 133 -3.79 3.17 -8.88
C SER A 133 -4.28 1.75 -9.18
N TYR A 134 -4.51 0.98 -8.14
CA TYR A 134 -5.10 -0.36 -8.22
C TYR A 134 -5.91 -0.65 -6.97
N ARG A 135 -6.88 -1.55 -7.08
CA ARG A 135 -7.64 -2.02 -5.94
C ARG A 135 -6.86 -3.14 -5.24
N ALA A 136 -6.61 -3.00 -3.95
CA ALA A 136 -5.94 -4.01 -3.16
C ALA A 136 -6.84 -5.23 -2.97
N LYS A 137 -6.20 -6.38 -2.77
CA LYS A 137 -6.87 -7.61 -2.34
C LYS A 137 -7.06 -7.58 -0.83
N THR A 138 -8.06 -8.30 -0.34
CA THR A 138 -8.28 -8.57 1.07
C THR A 138 -8.54 -10.06 1.29
N LEU A 139 -8.14 -10.57 2.44
CA LEU A 139 -8.62 -11.84 2.94
C LEU A 139 -9.83 -11.58 3.84
N GLN A 140 -10.94 -12.23 3.57
CA GLN A 140 -12.08 -12.26 4.46
C GLN A 140 -12.04 -13.53 5.29
N VAL A 141 -12.16 -13.41 6.59
CA VAL A 141 -12.12 -14.50 7.56
C VAL A 141 -13.41 -14.50 8.35
N SER A 142 -14.13 -15.64 8.36
CA SER A 142 -15.40 -15.77 9.06
C SER A 142 -15.47 -17.08 9.84
N ASP A 143 -15.98 -17.02 11.06
CA ASP A 143 -16.30 -18.19 11.89
C ASP A 143 -17.80 -18.50 11.89
N GLY A 144 -18.55 -17.91 10.95
CA GLY A 144 -20.00 -18.03 10.83
C GLY A 144 -20.79 -17.06 11.71
N SER A 145 -20.19 -16.49 12.77
CA SER A 145 -20.80 -15.48 13.63
C SER A 145 -20.23 -14.09 13.45
N THR A 146 -18.92 -14.03 13.21
CA THR A 146 -18.17 -12.78 12.97
C THR A 146 -17.37 -12.89 11.69
N SER A 147 -17.11 -11.73 11.09
CA SER A 147 -16.25 -11.62 9.89
C SER A 147 -15.28 -10.48 10.07
N THR A 148 -14.05 -10.71 9.66
CA THR A 148 -12.97 -9.70 9.68
C THR A 148 -12.17 -9.77 8.40
N LYS A 149 -11.43 -8.70 8.06
CA LYS A 149 -10.61 -8.63 6.85
C LYS A 149 -9.13 -8.38 7.20
N ALA A 150 -8.24 -8.89 6.36
CA ALA A 150 -6.80 -8.62 6.39
C ALA A 150 -6.33 -8.10 5.03
N LEU A 151 -5.27 -7.29 5.00
CA LEU A 151 -4.69 -6.70 3.80
C LEU A 151 -3.46 -7.45 3.27
N VAL A 152 -2.75 -8.14 4.15
CA VAL A 152 -1.48 -8.81 3.84
C VAL A 152 -1.63 -10.31 3.96
N ASP A 153 -1.88 -10.75 5.18
CA ASP A 153 -1.86 -12.16 5.53
C ASP A 153 -2.86 -12.52 6.65
N MET A 154 -3.19 -13.80 6.66
CA MET A 154 -3.81 -14.49 7.79
C MET A 154 -2.97 -15.72 8.11
N ALA A 155 -2.68 -15.93 9.39
CA ALA A 155 -1.99 -17.11 9.86
C ALA A 155 -2.80 -17.85 10.92
N ILE A 156 -2.77 -19.18 10.84
CA ILE A 156 -3.29 -20.09 11.87
C ILE A 156 -2.11 -20.64 12.63
N LEU A 157 -2.13 -20.45 13.95
CA LEU A 157 -1.11 -20.92 14.87
C LEU A 157 -1.73 -21.92 15.85
N ASP A 158 -1.08 -23.06 16.02
CA ASP A 158 -1.46 -24.06 17.02
C ASP A 158 -1.01 -23.65 18.43
N GLY A 159 -1.84 -23.98 19.42
CA GLY A 159 -1.51 -23.87 20.84
C GLY A 159 -1.92 -22.59 21.54
N ASP A 160 -1.86 -22.65 22.88
CA ASP A 160 -2.35 -21.61 23.80
C ASP A 160 -1.33 -20.54 24.19
N ARG A 161 -0.09 -20.64 23.72
CA ARG A 161 0.99 -19.76 24.16
C ARG A 161 0.84 -18.37 23.56
N ILE A 162 0.26 -17.49 24.34
CA ILE A 162 0.19 -16.06 24.07
C ILE A 162 1.47 -15.42 24.60
N ALA A 163 2.48 -15.29 23.76
CA ALA A 163 3.58 -14.37 24.02
C ALA A 163 3.59 -13.31 22.93
N THR A 164 3.45 -12.05 23.29
CA THR A 164 3.57 -10.84 22.44
C THR A 164 2.67 -10.74 21.18
N GLY A 165 2.32 -9.53 20.73
CA GLY A 165 1.39 -9.27 19.60
C GLY A 165 1.86 -9.75 18.22
N ALA A 166 3.15 -10.04 17.99
CA ALA A 166 3.69 -10.42 16.69
C ALA A 166 4.01 -11.92 16.59
N ILE A 167 3.96 -12.47 15.36
CA ILE A 167 4.32 -13.86 15.06
C ILE A 167 5.85 -13.97 14.96
N TRP A 168 6.51 -14.35 16.04
CA TRP A 168 7.96 -14.58 16.07
C TRP A 168 8.33 -16.07 16.10
N ASP A 169 7.41 -16.90 16.59
CA ASP A 169 7.59 -18.35 16.71
C ASP A 169 6.87 -19.05 15.56
N VAL A 170 7.64 -19.49 14.58
CA VAL A 170 7.15 -20.21 13.41
C VAL A 170 6.86 -21.70 13.69
N THR A 171 7.26 -22.23 14.86
CA THR A 171 7.04 -23.65 15.19
C THR A 171 5.56 -23.96 15.46
N SER A 172 4.79 -22.93 15.83
CA SER A 172 3.34 -23.02 15.99
C SER A 172 2.55 -22.73 14.69
N LEU A 173 3.24 -22.31 13.63
CA LEU A 173 2.60 -21.93 12.38
C LEU A 173 2.10 -23.16 11.63
N ARG A 174 0.80 -23.19 11.33
CA ARG A 174 0.14 -24.30 10.64
C ARG A 174 -0.25 -23.95 9.20
N GLU A 175 -0.92 -22.84 9.05
CA GLU A 175 -1.36 -22.37 7.73
C GLU A 175 -1.19 -20.86 7.59
N VAL A 176 -0.88 -20.45 6.37
CA VAL A 176 -0.73 -19.03 5.98
C VAL A 176 -1.55 -18.78 4.73
N PHE A 177 -2.34 -17.72 4.75
CA PHE A 177 -3.06 -17.19 3.60
C PHE A 177 -2.52 -15.82 3.30
N LEU A 178 -2.24 -15.54 2.02
CA LEU A 178 -1.57 -14.32 1.57
C LEU A 178 -2.38 -13.63 0.47
N CYS A 179 -2.62 -12.32 0.64
CA CYS A 179 -3.11 -11.48 -0.45
C CYS A 179 -2.08 -11.34 -1.57
N PHE A 180 -0.81 -11.18 -1.21
CA PHE A 180 0.33 -11.08 -2.12
C PHE A 180 1.57 -11.71 -1.51
N ALA A 181 2.53 -12.09 -2.35
CA ALA A 181 3.72 -12.81 -1.94
C ALA A 181 4.94 -12.25 -2.69
N GLU A 182 5.71 -11.39 -2.00
CA GLU A 182 6.82 -10.65 -2.59
C GLU A 182 8.15 -11.15 -2.02
N PRO A 183 9.12 -11.62 -2.84
CA PRO A 183 10.38 -12.20 -2.36
C PRO A 183 11.25 -11.21 -1.55
N HIS A 184 11.05 -9.91 -1.76
CA HIS A 184 11.77 -8.82 -1.09
C HIS A 184 11.02 -8.25 0.12
N ALA A 185 9.80 -8.74 0.41
CA ALA A 185 9.05 -8.37 1.60
C ALA A 185 9.66 -8.95 2.87
N ILE A 186 9.11 -8.56 4.00
CA ILE A 186 9.39 -9.15 5.31
C ILE A 186 8.11 -9.80 5.83
N GLY A 187 8.22 -10.71 6.79
CA GLY A 187 7.08 -11.42 7.36
C GLY A 187 6.62 -12.60 6.49
N LEU A 188 5.37 -12.99 6.63
CA LEU A 188 4.81 -14.17 5.96
C LEU A 188 4.70 -13.99 4.44
N SER A 189 4.52 -12.75 3.96
CA SER A 189 4.55 -12.45 2.52
C SER A 189 5.89 -12.85 1.87
N SER A 190 7.01 -12.74 2.61
CA SER A 190 8.32 -13.17 2.11
C SER A 190 8.42 -14.69 1.94
N LEU A 191 7.80 -15.47 2.85
CA LEU A 191 7.73 -16.93 2.74
C LEU A 191 7.04 -17.33 1.44
N GLY A 192 5.85 -16.78 1.20
CA GLY A 192 5.12 -17.02 -0.05
C GLY A 192 5.90 -16.58 -1.28
N GLY A 193 6.54 -15.42 -1.24
CA GLY A 193 7.32 -14.88 -2.35
C GLY A 193 8.50 -15.76 -2.76
N ARG A 194 9.10 -16.52 -1.82
CA ARG A 194 10.18 -17.46 -2.10
C ARG A 194 9.70 -18.80 -2.64
N LEU A 195 8.44 -19.13 -2.40
CA LEU A 195 7.79 -20.34 -2.91
C LEU A 195 7.15 -20.09 -4.27
N ARG A 196 6.29 -19.08 -4.34
CA ARG A 196 5.53 -18.70 -5.52
C ARG A 196 5.20 -17.20 -5.47
N PRO A 197 5.94 -16.34 -6.16
CA PRO A 197 5.65 -14.91 -6.18
C PRO A 197 4.23 -14.62 -6.69
N VAL A 198 3.53 -13.71 -6.00
CA VAL A 198 2.20 -13.20 -6.36
C VAL A 198 2.21 -11.69 -6.22
N CYS A 199 2.01 -10.98 -7.32
CA CYS A 199 1.97 -9.52 -7.33
C CYS A 199 0.70 -8.99 -6.66
N ARG A 200 0.76 -7.74 -6.20
CA ARG A 200 -0.38 -7.06 -5.56
C ARG A 200 -1.59 -6.92 -6.49
N ARG A 201 -1.35 -6.86 -7.82
CA ARG A 201 -2.38 -6.71 -8.86
C ARG A 201 -2.92 -8.04 -9.41
N ASP A 202 -2.28 -9.17 -9.09
CA ASP A 202 -2.75 -10.48 -9.56
C ASP A 202 -4.10 -10.81 -8.94
N PRO A 203 -5.04 -11.46 -9.67
CA PRO A 203 -6.38 -11.75 -9.18
C PRO A 203 -6.43 -12.98 -8.26
N HIS A 204 -5.30 -13.38 -7.71
CA HIS A 204 -5.17 -14.55 -6.83
C HIS A 204 -4.25 -14.25 -5.64
N GLY A 205 -4.33 -15.10 -4.64
CA GLY A 205 -3.46 -15.13 -3.47
C GLY A 205 -2.85 -16.52 -3.30
N LEU A 206 -2.26 -16.79 -2.14
CA LEU A 206 -1.70 -18.09 -1.79
C LEU A 206 -2.27 -18.63 -0.48
N ARG A 207 -2.36 -19.96 -0.41
CA ARG A 207 -2.46 -20.75 0.82
C ARG A 207 -1.19 -21.58 0.95
N ILE A 208 -0.58 -21.57 2.11
CA ILE A 208 0.63 -22.34 2.43
C ILE A 208 0.32 -23.19 3.66
N THR A 209 0.48 -24.49 3.53
CA THR A 209 0.42 -25.43 4.67
C THR A 209 1.84 -25.68 5.14
N VAL A 210 2.10 -25.41 6.42
CA VAL A 210 3.40 -25.56 7.07
C VAL A 210 3.47 -26.92 7.76
N ASP A 211 4.58 -27.61 7.58
CA ASP A 211 4.92 -28.83 8.31
C ASP A 211 6.44 -28.87 8.60
N GLU A 212 6.79 -28.78 9.86
CA GLU A 212 8.19 -28.79 10.28
C GLU A 212 8.96 -30.05 9.87
N ARG A 213 8.25 -31.16 9.64
CA ARG A 213 8.84 -32.44 9.19
C ARG A 213 9.06 -32.50 7.68
N SER A 214 8.57 -31.52 6.94
CA SER A 214 8.74 -31.49 5.49
C SER A 214 10.22 -31.32 5.11
N ASN A 215 10.63 -32.09 4.09
CA ASN A 215 11.94 -31.93 3.46
C ASN A 215 12.01 -30.71 2.54
N HIS A 216 10.86 -30.15 2.13
CA HIS A 216 10.79 -28.90 1.38
C HIS A 216 10.89 -27.74 2.37
N ARG A 217 12.07 -27.14 2.46
CA ARG A 217 12.35 -26.08 3.42
C ARG A 217 12.65 -24.76 2.71
N VAL A 218 12.21 -23.66 3.33
CA VAL A 218 12.35 -22.30 2.79
C VAL A 218 12.91 -21.37 3.85
N LEU A 219 14.02 -20.73 3.52
CA LEU A 219 14.63 -19.70 4.35
C LEU A 219 13.90 -18.36 4.12
N ALA A 220 13.23 -17.84 5.14
CA ALA A 220 12.44 -16.61 5.04
C ALA A 220 12.75 -15.59 6.16
N PRO A 221 12.86 -14.28 5.85
CA PRO A 221 12.99 -13.21 6.83
C PRO A 221 11.62 -12.89 7.46
N ILE A 222 11.33 -13.52 8.59
CA ILE A 222 10.03 -13.40 9.29
C ILE A 222 9.90 -12.05 10.00
N ALA A 223 11.02 -11.47 10.42
CA ALA A 223 11.06 -10.13 11.01
C ALA A 223 12.46 -9.52 10.83
N PRO A 224 12.63 -8.22 11.06
CA PRO A 224 13.94 -7.58 10.98
C PRO A 224 14.97 -8.29 11.86
N GLY A 225 16.05 -8.77 11.22
CA GLY A 225 17.10 -9.56 11.90
C GLY A 225 16.73 -10.99 12.25
N LEU A 226 15.52 -11.46 11.90
CA LEU A 226 15.03 -12.79 12.21
C LEU A 226 14.77 -13.59 10.94
N VAL A 227 15.67 -14.48 10.59
CA VAL A 227 15.53 -15.41 9.48
C VAL A 227 15.21 -16.81 10.05
N ARG A 228 14.24 -17.49 9.42
CA ARG A 228 13.82 -18.85 9.82
C ARG A 228 13.81 -19.75 8.61
N ASP A 229 14.16 -21.00 8.87
CA ASP A 229 14.04 -22.11 7.93
C ASP A 229 12.71 -22.83 8.24
N ILE A 230 11.75 -22.80 7.29
CA ILE A 230 10.37 -23.22 7.48
C ILE A 230 10.07 -24.41 6.58
N GLY A 231 9.58 -25.50 7.16
CA GLY A 231 9.10 -26.66 6.39
C GLY A 231 7.74 -26.38 5.79
N VAL A 232 7.57 -26.70 4.51
CA VAL A 232 6.35 -26.46 3.75
C VAL A 232 5.82 -27.78 3.21
N ALA A 233 4.54 -28.09 3.51
CA ALA A 233 3.88 -29.27 2.97
C ALA A 233 3.25 -29.01 1.63
N HIS A 234 2.47 -27.92 1.49
CA HIS A 234 1.73 -27.57 0.27
C HIS A 234 1.71 -26.07 0.04
N VAL A 235 1.60 -25.68 -1.25
CA VAL A 235 1.39 -24.31 -1.70
C VAL A 235 0.30 -24.31 -2.76
N ASP A 236 -0.83 -23.69 -2.44
CA ASP A 236 -1.99 -23.62 -3.30
C ASP A 236 -2.29 -22.18 -3.72
N VAL A 237 -2.80 -22.01 -4.94
CA VAL A 237 -3.30 -20.72 -5.41
C VAL A 237 -4.73 -20.53 -4.95
N MET A 238 -5.01 -19.40 -4.33
CA MET A 238 -6.35 -18.99 -3.97
C MET A 238 -6.92 -18.07 -5.03
N SER A 239 -7.95 -18.53 -5.74
CA SER A 239 -8.69 -17.66 -6.67
C SER A 239 -9.67 -16.78 -5.89
N ALA A 240 -9.86 -15.54 -6.37
CA ALA A 240 -10.85 -14.65 -5.79
C ALA A 240 -12.26 -15.25 -5.84
N GLY A 241 -13.02 -15.03 -4.78
CA GLY A 241 -14.40 -15.55 -4.61
C GLY A 241 -14.49 -17.00 -4.17
N ASN A 242 -13.38 -17.77 -4.19
CA ASN A 242 -13.39 -19.13 -3.68
C ASN A 242 -13.12 -19.15 -2.17
N ALA A 243 -14.04 -19.75 -1.41
CA ALA A 243 -13.90 -19.91 0.03
C ALA A 243 -13.18 -21.23 0.34
N VAL A 244 -12.26 -21.17 1.28
CA VAL A 244 -11.56 -22.33 1.85
C VAL A 244 -12.00 -22.51 3.28
N GLU A 245 -12.52 -23.69 3.60
CA GLU A 245 -12.85 -24.05 4.97
C GLU A 245 -11.63 -24.68 5.66
N VAL A 246 -11.33 -24.20 6.85
CA VAL A 246 -10.19 -24.64 7.65
C VAL A 246 -10.65 -25.00 9.06
N ASP A 247 -10.38 -26.23 9.46
CA ASP A 247 -10.60 -26.69 10.82
C ASP A 247 -9.50 -26.16 11.75
N VAL A 248 -9.88 -25.31 12.69
CA VAL A 248 -9.00 -24.82 13.76
C VAL A 248 -9.35 -25.58 15.04
N SER A 249 -8.47 -26.48 15.51
CA SER A 249 -8.72 -27.32 16.69
C SER A 249 -8.71 -26.54 17.99
N SER A 250 -7.61 -25.89 18.28
CA SER A 250 -7.40 -24.85 19.30
C SER A 250 -6.21 -24.02 18.85
N GLY A 251 -6.26 -22.72 19.00
CA GLY A 251 -5.16 -21.88 18.54
C GLY A 251 -5.53 -20.41 18.38
N VAL A 252 -4.73 -19.73 17.63
CA VAL A 252 -4.84 -18.30 17.37
C VAL A 252 -4.88 -18.06 15.88
N ILE A 253 -5.77 -17.18 15.44
CA ILE A 253 -5.73 -16.56 14.13
C ILE A 253 -5.06 -15.20 14.27
N ALA A 254 -4.04 -14.97 13.49
CA ALA A 254 -3.39 -13.67 13.36
C ALA A 254 -3.72 -13.07 11.99
N LEU A 255 -3.91 -11.75 11.95
CA LEU A 255 -4.21 -10.97 10.76
C LEU A 255 -3.17 -9.85 10.64
N ASP A 256 -2.55 -9.73 9.46
CA ASP A 256 -1.54 -8.70 9.17
C ASP A 256 -0.42 -8.66 10.23
N GLY A 257 0.05 -9.84 10.63
CA GLY A 257 1.09 -9.99 11.65
C GLY A 257 0.64 -9.75 13.10
N GLU A 258 -0.63 -9.36 13.34
CA GLU A 258 -1.20 -9.13 14.66
C GLU A 258 -2.17 -10.24 15.05
N ARG A 259 -2.14 -10.66 16.32
CA ARG A 259 -3.08 -11.68 16.81
C ARG A 259 -4.47 -11.09 16.98
N ALA A 260 -5.44 -11.63 16.23
CA ALA A 260 -6.81 -11.10 16.18
C ALA A 260 -7.81 -11.92 17.03
N HIS A 261 -7.77 -13.26 16.91
CA HIS A 261 -8.77 -14.11 17.52
C HIS A 261 -8.15 -15.37 18.14
N ARG A 262 -8.61 -15.71 19.34
CA ARG A 262 -8.27 -16.95 20.02
C ARG A 262 -9.45 -17.91 19.98
N PHE A 263 -9.19 -19.16 19.63
CA PHE A 263 -10.17 -20.23 19.61
C PHE A 263 -9.77 -21.29 20.65
N PRO A 264 -10.45 -21.35 21.79
CA PRO A 264 -10.15 -22.35 22.83
C PRO A 264 -10.68 -23.74 22.44
N GLU A 265 -11.64 -23.82 21.52
CA GLU A 265 -12.29 -25.05 21.08
C GLU A 265 -12.26 -25.18 19.56
N ARG A 266 -12.44 -26.41 19.05
CA ARG A 266 -12.49 -26.69 17.61
C ARG A 266 -13.59 -25.88 16.94
N ARG A 267 -13.21 -25.12 15.90
CA ARG A 267 -14.13 -24.39 15.02
C ARG A 267 -13.71 -24.55 13.57
N SER A 268 -14.69 -24.47 12.68
CA SER A 268 -14.42 -24.26 11.27
C SER A 268 -14.39 -22.76 10.97
N VAL A 269 -13.38 -22.33 10.24
CA VAL A 269 -13.20 -20.95 9.79
C VAL A 269 -13.15 -20.95 8.28
N THR A 270 -13.92 -20.06 7.68
CA THR A 270 -13.91 -19.86 6.23
C THR A 270 -12.99 -18.69 5.87
N VAL A 271 -12.09 -18.90 4.92
CA VAL A 271 -11.18 -17.88 4.38
C VAL A 271 -11.44 -17.71 2.90
N SER A 272 -11.69 -16.49 2.46
CA SER A 272 -11.83 -16.16 1.04
C SER A 272 -10.93 -14.96 0.66
N LEU A 273 -10.59 -14.87 -0.62
CA LEU A 273 -9.88 -13.74 -1.19
C LEU A 273 -10.87 -12.86 -1.95
N ASP A 274 -10.93 -11.58 -1.58
CA ASP A 274 -11.72 -10.56 -2.23
C ASP A 274 -10.83 -9.58 -3.01
N LEU A 275 -11.37 -8.99 -4.09
CA LEU A 275 -10.68 -7.98 -4.92
C LEU A 275 -11.23 -6.55 -4.67
N ASP A 276 -11.91 -6.32 -3.56
CA ASP A 276 -12.63 -5.09 -3.24
C ASP A 276 -12.02 -4.28 -2.08
N GLY A 277 -10.74 -4.46 -1.82
CA GLY A 277 -10.00 -3.70 -0.83
C GLY A 277 -9.84 -2.21 -1.19
N PRO A 278 -9.10 -1.42 -0.41
CA PRO A 278 -8.87 -0.01 -0.68
C PRO A 278 -8.16 0.20 -2.03
N ILE A 279 -8.43 1.34 -2.68
CA ILE A 279 -7.68 1.75 -3.86
C ILE A 279 -6.32 2.27 -3.40
N VAL A 280 -5.24 1.71 -3.93
CA VAL A 280 -3.86 2.05 -3.57
C VAL A 280 -3.21 2.85 -4.69
N LEU A 281 -2.63 4.00 -4.33
CA LEU A 281 -1.77 4.76 -5.24
C LEU A 281 -0.44 4.03 -5.44
N ASP A 282 -0.12 3.71 -6.69
CA ASP A 282 1.20 3.24 -7.10
C ASP A 282 2.11 4.45 -7.30
N VAL A 283 2.88 4.77 -6.27
CA VAL A 283 3.77 5.94 -6.24
C VAL A 283 4.77 5.92 -7.40
N GLN A 284 5.36 4.76 -7.69
CA GLN A 284 6.31 4.63 -8.78
C GLN A 284 5.64 4.91 -10.13
N ARG A 285 4.46 4.34 -10.36
CA ARG A 285 3.73 4.55 -11.62
C ARG A 285 3.24 5.98 -11.77
N ALA A 286 2.79 6.62 -10.69
CA ALA A 286 2.40 8.04 -10.71
C ALA A 286 3.57 8.94 -11.11
N MET A 287 4.77 8.71 -10.54
CA MET A 287 5.97 9.45 -10.88
C MET A 287 6.41 9.22 -12.34
N GLN A 288 6.29 7.98 -12.85
CA GLN A 288 6.58 7.69 -14.26
C GLN A 288 5.64 8.43 -15.20
N LEU A 289 4.32 8.40 -14.93
CA LEU A 289 3.33 9.12 -15.73
C LEU A 289 3.55 10.64 -15.73
N ALA A 290 3.91 11.20 -14.59
CA ALA A 290 4.23 12.63 -14.50
C ALA A 290 5.44 12.99 -15.37
N ALA A 291 6.48 12.15 -15.38
CA ALA A 291 7.67 12.35 -16.23
C ALA A 291 7.33 12.20 -17.72
N GLU A 292 6.50 11.22 -18.11
CA GLU A 292 6.00 11.04 -19.48
C GLU A 292 5.24 12.28 -19.96
N GLY A 293 4.36 12.87 -19.10
CA GLY A 293 3.60 14.07 -19.41
C GLY A 293 4.49 15.31 -19.67
N GLN A 294 5.53 15.51 -18.85
CA GLN A 294 6.49 16.61 -19.02
C GLN A 294 7.24 16.54 -20.35
N GLN A 295 7.65 15.34 -20.77
CA GLN A 295 8.35 15.15 -22.05
C GLN A 295 7.46 15.51 -23.25
N VAL A 296 6.17 15.22 -23.20
CA VAL A 296 5.22 15.59 -24.24
C VAL A 296 5.02 17.10 -24.32
N GLU A 297 4.92 17.79 -23.19
CA GLU A 297 4.80 19.24 -23.13
C GLU A 297 6.06 19.94 -23.68
N GLU A 298 7.27 19.48 -23.32
CA GLU A 298 8.52 20.02 -23.85
C GLU A 298 8.67 19.80 -25.36
N HIS A 299 8.25 18.63 -25.86
CA HIS A 299 8.30 18.34 -27.28
C HIS A 299 7.36 19.23 -28.09
N ASN A 300 6.15 19.47 -27.57
CA ASN A 300 5.16 20.35 -28.19
C ASN A 300 5.52 21.85 -28.06
N ALA A 301 6.28 22.22 -27.04
CA ALA A 301 6.73 23.60 -26.82
C ALA A 301 7.95 24.00 -27.67
N ARG A 302 8.67 23.05 -28.27
CA ARG A 302 9.78 23.36 -29.18
C ARG A 302 9.19 23.89 -30.50
N PRO A 303 9.49 25.16 -30.90
CA PRO A 303 9.06 25.65 -32.20
C PRO A 303 9.69 24.79 -33.29
N HIS A 304 8.89 24.39 -34.28
CA HIS A 304 9.40 23.78 -35.49
C HIS A 304 10.40 24.76 -36.14
N THR A 305 11.68 24.58 -35.91
CA THR A 305 12.71 25.26 -36.69
C THR A 305 12.66 24.67 -38.08
N THR A 306 11.94 25.32 -38.97
CA THR A 306 12.08 25.10 -40.41
C THR A 306 13.50 25.45 -40.78
N ASP A 307 14.28 24.45 -41.18
CA ASP A 307 15.64 24.60 -41.69
C ASP A 307 15.59 25.44 -42.99
N PRO A 308 16.21 26.63 -43.00
CA PRO A 308 16.17 27.51 -44.18
C PRO A 308 17.12 27.04 -45.31
N SER A 309 17.76 25.90 -45.19
CA SER A 309 18.83 25.47 -46.10
C SER A 309 18.39 24.63 -47.31
N GLN A 310 17.08 24.52 -47.59
CA GLN A 310 16.61 23.91 -48.85
C GLN A 310 16.16 25.00 -49.88
N THR A 311 17.07 25.86 -50.27
CA THR A 311 16.93 26.61 -51.53
C THR A 311 17.59 25.80 -52.64
N HIS A 312 16.82 25.19 -53.48
CA HIS A 312 17.25 24.61 -54.75
C HIS A 312 17.88 25.70 -55.63
N PRO A 313 19.06 25.49 -56.23
CA PRO A 313 19.57 26.36 -57.27
C PRO A 313 18.77 26.06 -58.56
N THR A 314 18.02 27.08 -59.03
CA THR A 314 17.45 27.10 -60.39
C THR A 314 18.59 27.27 -61.39
N ASN A 315 18.86 26.26 -62.21
CA ASN A 315 19.66 26.33 -63.40
C ASN A 315 18.93 27.20 -64.43
N HIS A 316 19.50 28.36 -64.74
CA HIS A 316 19.24 29.06 -66.00
C HIS A 316 20.32 28.72 -66.98
N GLU A 317 20.00 27.86 -67.94
CA GLU A 317 20.75 27.72 -69.20
C GLU A 317 20.35 28.91 -70.05
N GLY A 318 21.29 29.80 -70.33
CA GLY A 318 21.18 30.87 -71.33
C GLY A 318 21.72 30.38 -72.66
N GLU A 319 20.86 30.33 -73.64
CA GLU A 319 21.26 30.26 -75.02
C GLU A 319 21.95 31.56 -75.44
N SER A 320 23.07 31.45 -76.10
CA SER A 320 23.67 32.55 -76.91
C SER A 320 23.83 32.09 -78.31
N ASN A 321 23.02 32.71 -79.21
CA ASN A 321 23.31 32.80 -80.61
C ASN A 321 24.37 33.86 -80.84
N ASP A 322 25.23 33.55 -81.69
CA ASP A 322 26.11 34.11 -82.72
C ASP A 322 27.59 33.88 -82.54
#